data_7981112aafad8c52541cda75ba487f87
#
_entry.id   7981112aafad8c52541cda75ba487f87
#
_cell.length_a   1.000
_cell.length_b   1.000
_cell.length_c   1.000
_cell.angle_alpha   90.00
_cell.angle_beta   90.00
_cell.angle_gamma   90.00
#
_symmetry.space_group_name_H-M   'P 1'
#
loop_
_entity.id
_entity.type
_entity.pdbx_description
1 polymer ?
#
loop_
_entity_poly.entity_id
_entity_poly.type
_entity_poly.pdbx_seq_one_letter_code
_entity_poly.pdbx_strand_id
1 'polypeptide(L)' 'MPKPRNTYKYHFKIGNKIVHSGITDDLERREQEHQQKWAKGHIKQVGRKTTEDAAREWEEDEKKA' A
#
# COMPACT_ATOMS: atom_id res chain seq x y z
N MET A 1 14.12 19.21 -9.68
CA MET A 1 13.22 19.36 -8.54
C MET A 1 13.12 18.03 -7.79
N PRO A 2 13.22 18.05 -6.46
CA PRO A 2 13.03 16.81 -5.73
C PRO A 2 11.59 16.34 -5.85
N LYS A 3 11.40 15.06 -6.03
CA LYS A 3 10.06 14.48 -6.10
C LYS A 3 9.41 14.55 -4.71
N PRO A 4 8.13 14.90 -4.60
CA PRO A 4 7.46 14.94 -3.31
C PRO A 4 7.36 13.55 -2.71
N ARG A 5 7.51 13.48 -1.39
CA ARG A 5 7.33 12.24 -0.64
C ARG A 5 5.87 12.11 -0.24
N ASN A 6 5.05 11.73 -1.18
CA ASN A 6 3.61 11.63 -0.97
C ASN A 6 3.04 10.25 -1.29
N THR A 7 3.90 9.25 -1.44
CA THR A 7 3.49 7.90 -1.79
C THR A 7 3.60 7.01 -0.56
N TYR A 8 2.53 6.28 -0.27
CA TYR A 8 2.46 5.37 0.86
C TYR A 8 2.59 3.93 0.38
N LYS A 9 3.34 3.14 1.13
CA LYS A 9 3.39 1.68 0.97
C LYS A 9 2.36 1.09 1.91
N TYR A 10 1.65 0.05 1.46
CA TYR A 10 0.62 -0.55 2.30
C TYR A 10 0.49 -2.05 2.08
N HIS A 11 -0.03 -2.71 3.12
CA HIS A 11 -0.56 -4.05 3.02
C HIS A 11 -2.06 -4.00 3.26
N PHE A 12 -2.82 -4.73 2.46
CA PHE A 12 -4.25 -4.91 2.72
C PHE A 12 -4.43 -6.28 3.36
N LYS A 13 -5.04 -6.31 4.54
CA LYS A 13 -5.06 -7.51 5.38
C LYS A 13 -6.49 -7.90 5.73
N ILE A 14 -6.72 -9.20 5.80
CA ILE A 14 -7.95 -9.77 6.37
C ILE A 14 -7.51 -10.55 7.60
N GLY A 15 -7.86 -10.04 8.79
CA GLY A 15 -7.33 -10.60 10.03
C GLY A 15 -5.82 -10.45 10.06
N ASN A 16 -5.10 -11.56 10.18
CA ASN A 16 -3.64 -11.57 10.21
C ASN A 16 -3.02 -11.90 8.85
N LYS A 17 -3.85 -12.06 7.81
CA LYS A 17 -3.36 -12.46 6.50
C LYS A 17 -3.27 -11.28 5.55
N ILE A 18 -2.12 -11.10 4.91
CA ILE A 18 -1.92 -10.09 3.87
C ILE A 18 -2.46 -10.66 2.56
N VAL A 19 -3.48 -10.01 1.98
CA VAL A 19 -4.09 -10.45 0.72
C VAL A 19 -3.66 -9.61 -0.46
N HIS A 20 -3.08 -8.43 -0.21
CA HIS A 20 -2.62 -7.53 -1.26
C HIS A 20 -1.58 -6.57 -0.72
N SER A 21 -0.64 -6.18 -1.56
CA SER A 21 0.37 -5.15 -1.25
C SER A 21 0.37 -4.15 -2.39
N GLY A 22 0.63 -2.90 -2.07
CA GLY A 22 0.67 -1.90 -3.12
C GLY A 22 1.17 -0.56 -2.62
N ILE A 23 1.08 0.43 -3.49
CA ILE A 23 1.45 1.81 -3.19
C ILE A 23 0.30 2.73 -3.59
N THR A 24 0.18 3.84 -2.88
CA THR A 24 -0.87 4.80 -3.17
C THR A 24 -0.49 6.18 -2.63
N ASP A 25 -1.10 7.21 -3.19
CA ASP A 25 -1.03 8.57 -2.66
C ASP A 25 -2.17 8.84 -1.67
N ASP A 26 -3.15 7.95 -1.57
CA ASP A 26 -4.31 8.13 -0.71
C ASP A 26 -4.73 6.76 -0.13
N LEU A 27 -4.28 6.48 1.10
CA LEU A 27 -4.57 5.22 1.79
C LEU A 27 -6.07 5.02 2.03
N GLU A 28 -6.77 6.09 2.38
CA GLU A 28 -8.18 6.01 2.69
C GLU A 28 -9.01 5.61 1.48
N ARG A 29 -8.72 6.21 0.34
CA ARG A 29 -9.40 5.87 -0.91
C ARG A 29 -9.11 4.42 -1.31
N ARG A 30 -7.86 3.99 -1.20
CA ARG A 30 -7.48 2.61 -1.54
C ARG A 30 -8.15 1.61 -0.63
N GLU A 31 -8.27 1.94 0.64
CA GLU A 31 -8.97 1.06 1.58
C GLU A 31 -10.41 0.85 1.14
N GLN A 32 -11.10 1.91 0.76
CA GLN A 32 -12.47 1.82 0.29
C GLN A 32 -12.58 1.00 -0.99
N GLU A 33 -11.66 1.19 -1.94
CA GLU A 33 -11.63 0.44 -3.18
C GLU A 33 -11.43 -1.05 -2.93
N HIS A 34 -10.50 -1.41 -2.06
CA HIS A 34 -10.22 -2.81 -1.75
C HIS A 34 -11.34 -3.44 -0.90
N GLN A 35 -12.03 -2.67 -0.08
CA GLN A 35 -13.13 -3.18 0.71
C GLN A 35 -14.33 -3.59 -0.13
N GLN A 36 -14.43 -3.09 -1.35
CA GLN A 36 -15.45 -3.58 -2.29
C GLN A 36 -15.22 -5.04 -2.65
N LYS A 37 -13.98 -5.47 -2.66
CA LYS A 37 -13.59 -6.84 -2.97
C LYS A 37 -13.42 -7.69 -1.69
N TRP A 38 -12.86 -7.09 -0.65
CA TRP A 38 -12.59 -7.75 0.62
C TRP A 38 -13.23 -6.93 1.75
N ALA A 39 -14.53 -7.10 1.95
CA ALA A 39 -15.31 -6.27 2.87
C ALA A 39 -14.80 -6.30 4.31
N LYS A 40 -14.19 -7.40 4.72
CA LYS A 40 -13.66 -7.55 6.09
C LYS A 40 -12.21 -7.11 6.22
N GLY A 41 -11.60 -6.66 5.12
CA GLY A 41 -10.20 -6.27 5.11
C GLY A 41 -9.98 -4.85 5.60
N HIS A 42 -8.74 -4.58 5.93
CA HIS A 42 -8.31 -3.23 6.28
C HIS A 42 -6.90 -2.98 5.75
N ILE A 43 -6.58 -1.71 5.56
CA ILE A 43 -5.28 -1.29 5.05
C ILE A 43 -4.35 -0.99 6.22
N LYS A 44 -3.07 -1.33 6.05
CA LYS A 44 -2.05 -0.99 7.03
C LYS A 44 -0.87 -0.35 6.32
N GLN A 45 -0.52 0.85 6.73
CA GLN A 45 0.63 1.55 6.18
C GLN A 45 1.93 0.83 6.59
N VAL A 46 2.83 0.67 5.61
CA VAL A 46 4.12 0.05 5.82
C VAL A 46 5.18 1.16 5.81
N GLY A 47 5.77 1.41 6.96
CA GLY A 47 6.79 2.45 7.08
C GLY A 47 6.23 3.86 6.93
N ARG A 48 7.07 4.78 6.49
CA ARG A 48 6.72 6.18 6.28
C ARG A 48 6.39 6.41 4.81
N LYS A 49 5.62 7.48 4.54
CA LYS A 49 5.42 7.87 3.15
C LYS A 49 6.76 8.22 2.50
N THR A 50 6.88 7.93 1.23
CA THR A 50 8.15 8.04 0.51
C THR A 50 7.92 8.50 -0.92
N THR A 51 8.97 8.55 -1.72
CA THR A 51 8.84 8.87 -3.14
C THR A 51 8.21 7.69 -3.88
N GLU A 52 7.59 7.99 -5.02
CA GLU A 52 6.98 6.95 -5.84
C GLU A 52 8.00 5.91 -6.29
N ASP A 53 9.20 6.35 -6.66
CA ASP A 53 10.26 5.44 -7.11
C ASP A 53 10.66 4.44 -6.02
N ALA A 54 10.85 4.93 -4.79
CA ALA A 54 11.18 4.05 -3.67
C ALA A 54 10.04 3.09 -3.34
N ALA A 55 8.81 3.56 -3.44
CA ALA A 55 7.64 2.73 -3.17
C ALA A 55 7.48 1.63 -4.22
N ARG A 56 7.73 1.93 -5.49
CA ARG A 56 7.67 0.94 -6.57
C ARG A 56 8.73 -0.14 -6.39
N GLU A 57 9.92 0.25 -5.97
CA GLU A 57 11.00 -0.68 -5.70
C GLU A 57 10.62 -1.64 -4.56
N TRP A 58 10.04 -1.11 -3.51
CA TRP A 58 9.52 -1.92 -2.41
C TRP A 58 8.44 -2.90 -2.88
N GLU A 59 7.53 -2.43 -3.73
CA GLU A 59 6.44 -3.27 -4.25
C GLU A 59 6.98 -4.43 -5.08
N GLU A 60 8.00 -4.19 -5.91
CA GLU A 60 8.64 -5.24 -6.68
C GLU A 60 9.28 -6.30 -5.77
N ASP A 61 9.96 -5.86 -4.71
CA ASP A 61 10.55 -6.78 -3.75
C ASP A 61 9.50 -7.65 -3.07
N GLU A 62 8.35 -7.06 -2.73
CA GLU A 62 7.24 -7.80 -2.14
C GLU A 62 6.69 -8.88 -3.08
N LYS A 63 6.64 -8.59 -4.37
CA LYS A 63 6.15 -9.56 -5.36
C LYS A 63 7.09 -10.72 -5.57
N LYS A 64 8.38 -10.53 -5.28
CA LYS A 64 9.39 -11.58 -5.42
C LYS A 64 9.48 -12.48 -4.20
N ALA A 65 8.92 -12.04 -3.08
CA ALA A 65 9.03 -12.75 -1.81
C ALA A 65 8.03 -13.91 -1.68
#